data_213a331e681955770f1639c720a82662
#
_entry.id   213a331e681955770f1639c720a82662
#
_cell.length_a   1.000
_cell.length_b   1.000
_cell.length_c   1.000
_cell.angle_alpha   90.00
_cell.angle_beta   90.00
_cell.angle_gamma   90.00
#
_symmetry.space_group_name_H-M   'P 1'
#
loop_
_entity.id
_entity.type
_entity.pdbx_description
1 polymer ?
#
loop_
_entity_poly.entity_id
_entity_poly.type
_entity_poly.pdbx_seq_one_letter_code
_entity_poly.pdbx_strand_id
1 'polypeptide(L)'
;MEEEVFSASAPAERIASLVDNGSLTGAAQHGTLHIASGTIEARQVNVIATNRHAAGGSLGVIEAKAISAILEQSSAAHHAVILCLDSAGARLDEGLAALGAFRQLYRHMLDSRLAGLPTLALIGRHCFGGASMLATTCSQRVYSDASRLAMSGPAVIQALGGSGELDANDAFAVTLLMGGAARTRMSPADHLCDDTHADFRRAARNWIVDVAAAPALDLRQQHTRLGKRLLAHGMAPSPPTNARDDLPAVLQEILPPGIELHTMDGVLFGRSKSSPNAFFGLIEGNPVGALTVWTLAGECLAVGDQRPGEAVTIFLDCPGQAPTFRDELVMLSEYVSHLALVLASLRRNGHRVTLQLLGDAAGGIYVALAAPAARVLALPGANVQILPPAAIARVLRRRSASTDVEDYMRAGVVDTLI
;
A
#
# COMPACT_ATOMS: atom_id res chain seq x y z
N MET A 1 37.76 10.54 6.66
CA MET A 1 36.64 10.95 5.84
C MET A 1 35.41 10.39 6.56
N GLU A 2 34.51 11.26 7.04
CA GLU A 2 33.21 10.78 7.50
C GLU A 2 32.53 10.12 6.30
N GLU A 3 32.12 8.88 6.44
CA GLU A 3 31.34 8.19 5.41
C GLU A 3 30.05 8.97 5.18
N GLU A 4 29.77 9.38 3.95
CA GLU A 4 28.57 10.09 3.61
C GLU A 4 27.34 9.21 3.86
N VAL A 5 26.42 9.71 4.67
CA VAL A 5 25.20 9.03 5.11
C VAL A 5 24.20 8.97 3.95
N PHE A 6 23.90 7.78 3.44
CA PHE A 6 23.01 7.59 2.29
C PHE A 6 21.62 8.24 2.47
N SER A 7 21.00 8.05 3.64
CA SER A 7 19.67 8.63 3.91
C SER A 7 19.66 10.16 4.02
N ALA A 8 20.83 10.79 4.21
CA ALA A 8 20.95 12.25 4.28
C ALA A 8 21.33 12.89 2.95
N SER A 9 21.87 12.11 2.00
CA SER A 9 22.37 12.60 0.71
C SER A 9 21.24 13.05 -0.22
N ALA A 10 21.58 13.91 -1.18
CA ALA A 10 20.66 14.37 -2.20
C ALA A 10 20.18 13.18 -3.07
N PRO A 11 18.94 13.24 -3.62
CA PRO A 11 18.42 12.13 -4.44
C PRO A 11 19.31 11.76 -5.63
N ALA A 12 19.91 12.74 -6.30
CA ALA A 12 20.81 12.49 -7.42
C ALA A 12 22.10 11.76 -7.00
N GLU A 13 22.64 12.08 -5.83
CA GLU A 13 23.82 11.43 -5.26
C GLU A 13 23.50 9.97 -4.86
N ARG A 14 22.35 9.75 -4.24
CA ARG A 14 21.87 8.39 -3.94
C ARG A 14 21.76 7.54 -5.20
N ILE A 15 21.16 8.06 -6.28
CA ILE A 15 21.05 7.36 -7.57
C ILE A 15 22.44 7.06 -8.12
N ALA A 16 23.32 8.07 -8.20
CA ALA A 16 24.67 7.92 -8.78
C ALA A 16 25.53 6.91 -8.01
N SER A 17 25.35 6.81 -6.69
CA SER A 17 26.09 5.86 -5.87
C SER A 17 25.68 4.39 -6.08
N LEU A 18 24.45 4.14 -6.55
CA LEU A 18 23.94 2.78 -6.73
C LEU A 18 24.36 2.13 -8.04
N VAL A 19 24.47 2.91 -9.12
CA VAL A 19 24.73 2.40 -10.47
C VAL A 19 26.22 2.25 -10.77
N ASP A 20 26.55 1.49 -11.82
CA ASP A 20 27.93 1.32 -12.27
C ASP A 20 28.50 2.64 -12.78
N ASN A 21 29.79 2.87 -12.54
CA ASN A 21 30.45 4.11 -12.91
C ASN A 21 30.33 4.38 -14.42
N GLY A 22 29.88 5.58 -14.77
CA GLY A 22 29.71 6.01 -16.16
C GLY A 22 28.46 5.43 -16.87
N SER A 23 27.62 4.63 -16.20
CA SER A 23 26.41 4.05 -16.78
C SER A 23 25.19 4.95 -16.66
N LEU A 24 25.24 5.99 -15.83
CA LEU A 24 24.10 6.87 -15.56
C LEU A 24 23.63 7.62 -16.81
N THR A 25 22.36 7.50 -17.13
CA THR A 25 21.72 8.16 -18.28
C THR A 25 20.32 8.66 -17.92
N GLY A 26 19.79 9.60 -18.73
CA GLY A 26 18.37 10.01 -18.65
C GLY A 26 17.98 10.66 -17.32
N ALA A 27 18.92 11.28 -16.60
CA ALA A 27 18.61 11.93 -15.33
C ALA A 27 17.59 13.06 -15.51
N ALA A 28 16.46 12.96 -14.80
CA ALA A 28 15.36 13.91 -14.85
C ALA A 28 14.74 14.13 -13.47
N GLN A 29 14.13 15.30 -13.28
CA GLN A 29 13.36 15.62 -12.08
C GLN A 29 11.88 15.78 -12.43
N HIS A 30 11.01 15.12 -11.66
CA HIS A 30 9.56 15.20 -11.77
C HIS A 30 8.95 15.50 -10.40
N GLY A 31 8.61 16.76 -10.15
CA GLY A 31 8.16 17.21 -8.84
C GLY A 31 9.23 16.99 -7.78
N THR A 32 8.95 16.13 -6.80
CA THR A 32 9.88 15.74 -5.73
C THR A 32 10.75 14.53 -6.10
N LEU A 33 10.57 13.93 -7.28
CA LEU A 33 11.31 12.76 -7.71
C LEU A 33 12.53 13.13 -8.54
N HIS A 34 13.60 12.37 -8.34
CA HIS A 34 14.70 12.25 -9.28
C HIS A 34 14.67 10.83 -9.86
N ILE A 35 14.80 10.74 -11.18
CA ILE A 35 14.74 9.47 -11.91
C ILE A 35 15.95 9.41 -12.84
N ALA A 36 16.60 8.26 -12.92
CA ALA A 36 17.62 8.00 -13.92
C ALA A 36 17.70 6.51 -14.23
N SER A 37 18.27 6.19 -15.38
CA SER A 37 18.59 4.83 -15.80
C SER A 37 20.10 4.59 -15.67
N GLY A 38 20.49 3.33 -15.52
CA GLY A 38 21.89 2.93 -15.48
C GLY A 38 22.02 1.41 -15.46
N THR A 39 23.20 0.92 -15.15
CA THR A 39 23.41 -0.51 -14.93
C THR A 39 23.88 -0.80 -13.50
N ILE A 40 23.57 -1.99 -13.01
CA ILE A 40 24.16 -2.59 -11.82
C ILE A 40 24.56 -4.01 -12.22
N GLU A 41 25.86 -4.35 -12.08
CA GLU A 41 26.39 -5.63 -12.57
C GLU A 41 26.00 -5.89 -14.04
N ALA A 42 26.16 -4.86 -14.89
CA ALA A 42 25.80 -4.83 -16.31
C ALA A 42 24.31 -5.08 -16.64
N ARG A 43 23.41 -5.15 -15.65
CA ARG A 43 21.96 -5.27 -15.86
C ARG A 43 21.30 -3.90 -15.81
N GLN A 44 20.39 -3.66 -16.74
CA GLN A 44 19.66 -2.39 -16.84
C GLN A 44 18.72 -2.19 -15.65
N VAL A 45 18.81 -1.02 -15.04
CA VAL A 45 17.95 -0.61 -13.93
C VAL A 45 17.43 0.81 -14.13
N ASN A 46 16.21 1.05 -13.69
CA ASN A 46 15.65 2.38 -13.50
C ASN A 46 15.64 2.69 -12.00
N VAL A 47 16.19 3.81 -11.59
CA VAL A 47 16.27 4.23 -10.19
C VAL A 47 15.43 5.48 -10.00
N ILE A 48 14.53 5.45 -9.02
CA ILE A 48 13.65 6.53 -8.64
C ILE A 48 13.97 6.90 -7.19
N ALA A 49 14.26 8.17 -6.92
CA ALA A 49 14.54 8.64 -5.57
C ALA A 49 13.64 9.82 -5.20
N THR A 50 12.95 9.75 -4.07
CA THR A 50 12.17 10.85 -3.52
C THR A 50 13.07 11.87 -2.83
N ASN A 51 12.70 13.16 -2.90
CA ASN A 51 13.38 14.24 -2.20
C ASN A 51 12.60 14.67 -0.97
N ARG A 52 13.01 14.20 0.21
CA ARG A 52 12.34 14.57 1.49
C ARG A 52 12.37 16.07 1.81
N HIS A 53 13.34 16.81 1.27
CA HIS A 53 13.45 18.27 1.50
C HIS A 53 12.45 19.08 0.66
N ALA A 54 11.82 18.44 -0.35
CA ALA A 54 10.75 19.02 -1.13
C ALA A 54 9.42 18.34 -0.74
N ALA A 55 8.51 19.09 -0.13
CA ALA A 55 7.19 18.62 0.33
C ALA A 55 7.21 17.30 1.13
N GLY A 56 8.28 17.06 1.94
CA GLY A 56 8.45 15.81 2.70
C GLY A 56 8.61 14.56 1.83
N GLY A 57 9.02 14.69 0.56
CA GLY A 57 9.06 13.60 -0.41
C GLY A 57 7.69 13.02 -0.77
N SER A 58 6.60 13.75 -0.47
CA SER A 58 5.24 13.27 -0.69
C SER A 58 4.93 13.06 -2.17
N LEU A 59 4.06 12.08 -2.44
CA LEU A 59 3.67 11.68 -3.78
C LEU A 59 2.36 12.39 -4.17
N GLY A 60 2.43 13.30 -5.12
CA GLY A 60 1.30 13.96 -5.75
C GLY A 60 1.03 13.41 -7.17
N VAL A 61 0.25 14.16 -7.95
CA VAL A 61 -0.15 13.77 -9.30
C VAL A 61 1.07 13.61 -10.23
N ILE A 62 2.04 14.52 -10.14
CA ILE A 62 3.23 14.52 -11.00
C ILE A 62 4.08 13.28 -10.70
N GLU A 63 4.35 13.04 -9.43
CA GLU A 63 5.17 11.92 -8.98
C GLU A 63 4.50 10.58 -9.32
N ALA A 64 3.20 10.45 -9.06
CA ALA A 64 2.46 9.23 -9.35
C ALA A 64 2.49 8.88 -10.85
N LYS A 65 2.29 9.86 -11.72
CA LYS A 65 2.37 9.68 -13.19
C LYS A 65 3.79 9.29 -13.63
N ALA A 66 4.82 9.92 -13.08
CA ALA A 66 6.19 9.63 -13.43
C ALA A 66 6.61 8.21 -13.02
N ILE A 67 6.27 7.78 -11.78
CA ILE A 67 6.55 6.41 -11.35
C ILE A 67 5.76 5.40 -12.21
N SER A 68 4.49 5.66 -12.52
CA SER A 68 3.67 4.79 -13.38
C SER A 68 4.33 4.58 -14.75
N ALA A 69 4.77 5.65 -15.40
CA ALA A 69 5.44 5.58 -16.69
C ALA A 69 6.72 4.74 -16.65
N ILE A 70 7.52 4.88 -15.59
CA ILE A 70 8.73 4.06 -15.41
C ILE A 70 8.38 2.59 -15.17
N LEU A 71 7.36 2.27 -14.39
CA LEU A 71 6.92 0.89 -14.18
C LEU A 71 6.45 0.23 -15.48
N GLU A 72 5.66 0.93 -16.30
CA GLU A 72 5.21 0.45 -17.61
C GLU A 72 6.39 0.23 -18.57
N GLN A 73 7.27 1.22 -18.69
CA GLN A 73 8.46 1.13 -19.52
C GLN A 73 9.38 -0.02 -19.08
N SER A 74 9.60 -0.15 -17.75
CA SER A 74 10.45 -1.19 -17.18
C SER A 74 9.86 -2.58 -17.40
N SER A 75 8.54 -2.72 -17.28
CA SER A 75 7.85 -3.98 -17.55
C SER A 75 7.98 -4.40 -19.01
N ALA A 76 7.84 -3.47 -19.95
CA ALA A 76 7.98 -3.74 -21.39
C ALA A 76 9.44 -4.07 -21.79
N ALA A 77 10.42 -3.43 -21.15
CA ALA A 77 11.85 -3.61 -21.44
C ALA A 77 12.53 -4.68 -20.56
N HIS A 78 11.83 -5.26 -19.60
CA HIS A 78 12.38 -6.17 -18.58
C HIS A 78 13.55 -5.56 -17.78
N HIS A 79 13.50 -4.26 -17.51
CA HIS A 79 14.46 -3.57 -16.68
C HIS A 79 14.04 -3.62 -15.21
N ALA A 80 14.97 -3.86 -14.30
CA ALA A 80 14.69 -3.80 -12.87
C ALA A 80 14.41 -2.36 -12.40
N VAL A 81 13.63 -2.20 -11.32
CA VAL A 81 13.31 -0.88 -10.76
C VAL A 81 13.75 -0.80 -9.30
N ILE A 82 14.47 0.26 -8.96
CA ILE A 82 14.86 0.58 -7.59
C ILE A 82 14.13 1.84 -7.15
N LEU A 83 13.43 1.76 -6.02
CA LEU A 83 12.72 2.86 -5.38
C LEU A 83 13.47 3.28 -4.11
N CYS A 84 14.16 4.42 -4.12
CA CYS A 84 14.73 5.05 -2.93
C CYS A 84 13.66 5.92 -2.27
N LEU A 85 12.94 5.37 -1.29
CA LEU A 85 11.76 5.98 -0.69
C LEU A 85 12.10 6.68 0.63
N ASP A 86 12.04 8.00 0.62
CA ASP A 86 12.05 8.85 1.82
C ASP A 86 10.87 9.83 1.69
N SER A 87 9.68 9.41 2.17
CA SER A 87 8.40 10.02 1.81
C SER A 87 7.41 10.01 2.97
N ALA A 88 6.75 11.14 3.18
CA ALA A 88 5.63 11.28 4.11
C ALA A 88 4.33 10.61 3.62
N GLY A 89 4.32 10.03 2.42
CA GLY A 89 3.14 9.39 1.81
C GLY A 89 2.48 10.25 0.74
N ALA A 90 1.15 10.22 0.65
CA ALA A 90 0.40 10.99 -0.34
C ALA A 90 0.46 12.50 -0.06
N ARG A 91 0.46 13.32 -1.11
CA ARG A 91 0.46 14.79 -1.02
C ARG A 91 -0.93 15.30 -0.67
N LEU A 92 -1.09 15.71 0.61
CA LEU A 92 -2.39 16.02 1.18
C LEU A 92 -3.01 17.32 0.63
N ASP A 93 -2.22 18.29 0.21
CA ASP A 93 -2.69 19.56 -0.35
C ASP A 93 -3.24 19.44 -1.79
N GLU A 94 -2.92 18.37 -2.51
CA GLU A 94 -3.53 18.02 -3.80
C GLU A 94 -4.84 17.21 -3.63
N GLY A 95 -5.18 16.78 -2.42
CA GLY A 95 -6.46 16.14 -2.09
C GLY A 95 -6.79 14.92 -2.97
N LEU A 96 -8.02 14.91 -3.52
CA LEU A 96 -8.51 13.80 -4.33
C LEU A 96 -7.71 13.55 -5.61
N ALA A 97 -7.10 14.59 -6.20
CA ALA A 97 -6.29 14.44 -7.39
C ALA A 97 -5.07 13.55 -7.13
N ALA A 98 -4.39 13.75 -6.00
CA ALA A 98 -3.29 12.89 -5.57
C ALA A 98 -3.77 11.46 -5.27
N LEU A 99 -4.95 11.32 -4.64
CA LEU A 99 -5.51 10.00 -4.32
C LEU A 99 -5.85 9.20 -5.59
N GLY A 100 -6.48 9.83 -6.58
CA GLY A 100 -6.80 9.19 -7.86
C GLY A 100 -5.56 8.84 -8.66
N ALA A 101 -4.57 9.74 -8.71
CA ALA A 101 -3.30 9.46 -9.36
C ALA A 101 -2.55 8.31 -8.65
N PHE A 102 -2.59 8.27 -7.32
CA PHE A 102 -1.98 7.19 -6.55
C PHE A 102 -2.72 5.86 -6.73
N ARG A 103 -4.06 5.85 -6.87
CA ARG A 103 -4.84 4.66 -7.24
C ARG A 103 -4.31 4.05 -8.54
N GLN A 104 -4.06 4.86 -9.58
CA GLN A 104 -3.53 4.40 -10.87
C GLN A 104 -2.07 3.91 -10.74
N LEU A 105 -1.22 4.68 -10.07
CA LEU A 105 0.15 4.25 -9.78
C LEU A 105 0.18 2.89 -9.09
N TYR A 106 -0.65 2.73 -8.06
CA TYR A 106 -0.65 1.49 -7.28
C TYR A 106 -1.15 0.30 -8.10
N ARG A 107 -2.10 0.53 -9.02
CA ARG A 107 -2.51 -0.48 -10.02
C ARG A 107 -1.33 -0.95 -10.86
N HIS A 108 -0.55 -0.02 -11.44
CA HIS A 108 0.64 -0.36 -12.23
C HIS A 108 1.68 -1.11 -11.39
N MET A 109 1.86 -0.72 -10.14
CA MET A 109 2.78 -1.42 -9.23
C MET A 109 2.34 -2.87 -8.95
N LEU A 110 1.05 -3.10 -8.70
CA LEU A 110 0.48 -4.44 -8.50
C LEU A 110 0.62 -5.31 -9.76
N ASP A 111 0.28 -4.75 -10.92
CA ASP A 111 0.37 -5.46 -12.20
C ASP A 111 1.81 -5.81 -12.56
N SER A 112 2.74 -4.88 -12.35
CA SER A 112 4.19 -5.09 -12.54
C SER A 112 4.71 -6.19 -11.59
N ARG A 113 4.31 -6.16 -10.32
CA ARG A 113 4.73 -7.17 -9.33
C ARG A 113 4.21 -8.56 -9.70
N LEU A 114 2.94 -8.68 -10.11
CA LEU A 114 2.35 -9.94 -10.57
C LEU A 114 2.90 -10.41 -11.93
N ALA A 115 3.41 -9.50 -12.75
CA ALA A 115 4.13 -9.84 -13.99
C ALA A 115 5.57 -10.29 -13.74
N GLY A 116 6.06 -10.25 -12.50
CA GLY A 116 7.41 -10.65 -12.14
C GLY A 116 8.47 -9.57 -12.35
N LEU A 117 8.08 -8.29 -12.52
CA LEU A 117 9.05 -7.20 -12.59
C LEU A 117 9.90 -7.15 -11.31
N PRO A 118 11.25 -7.24 -11.42
CA PRO A 118 12.11 -7.09 -10.27
C PRO A 118 12.04 -5.67 -9.71
N THR A 119 11.67 -5.56 -8.42
CA THR A 119 11.56 -4.28 -7.75
C THR A 119 12.25 -4.31 -6.38
N LEU A 120 13.06 -3.31 -6.09
CA LEU A 120 13.76 -3.14 -4.82
C LEU A 120 13.34 -1.82 -4.18
N ALA A 121 12.98 -1.83 -2.91
CA ALA A 121 12.80 -0.61 -2.14
C ALA A 121 13.99 -0.38 -1.19
N LEU A 122 14.64 0.77 -1.31
CA LEU A 122 15.64 1.26 -0.37
C LEU A 122 14.95 2.31 0.52
N ILE A 123 14.84 2.00 1.82
CA ILE A 123 14.02 2.77 2.74
C ILE A 123 14.85 3.86 3.40
N GLY A 124 14.43 5.11 3.20
CA GLY A 124 15.01 6.28 3.85
C GLY A 124 14.52 6.48 5.29
N ARG A 125 14.66 7.70 5.80
CA ARG A 125 14.28 8.04 7.19
C ARG A 125 12.79 7.98 7.44
N HIS A 126 11.97 8.16 6.39
CA HIS A 126 10.51 8.11 6.45
C HIS A 126 9.97 7.39 5.23
N CYS A 127 9.13 6.38 5.45
CA CYS A 127 8.40 5.69 4.39
C CYS A 127 6.99 5.38 4.92
N PHE A 128 6.09 6.35 4.77
CA PHE A 128 4.77 6.28 5.39
C PHE A 128 3.63 6.27 4.37
N GLY A 129 2.45 5.80 4.79
CA GLY A 129 1.23 5.79 3.98
C GLY A 129 1.41 5.10 2.64
N GLY A 130 1.03 5.76 1.55
CA GLY A 130 1.16 5.21 0.20
C GLY A 130 2.58 4.79 -0.18
N ALA A 131 3.62 5.49 0.29
CA ALA A 131 5.01 5.09 0.06
C ALA A 131 5.33 3.73 0.72
N SER A 132 4.79 3.47 1.91
CA SER A 132 4.96 2.17 2.56
C SER A 132 4.24 1.04 1.82
N MET A 133 3.10 1.33 1.16
CA MET A 133 2.42 0.38 0.28
C MET A 133 3.28 0.05 -0.95
N LEU A 134 3.88 1.04 -1.60
CA LEU A 134 4.82 0.81 -2.70
C LEU A 134 6.00 -0.06 -2.24
N ALA A 135 6.61 0.28 -1.11
CA ALA A 135 7.73 -0.47 -0.54
C ALA A 135 7.38 -1.93 -0.24
N THR A 136 6.22 -2.18 0.40
CA THR A 136 5.79 -3.54 0.77
C THR A 136 5.28 -4.37 -0.40
N THR A 137 4.99 -3.73 -1.54
CA THR A 137 4.68 -4.41 -2.80
C THR A 137 5.95 -4.80 -3.57
N CYS A 138 7.10 -4.15 -3.34
CA CYS A 138 8.39 -4.54 -3.93
C CYS A 138 8.76 -5.98 -3.58
N SER A 139 9.60 -6.59 -4.43
CA SER A 139 10.08 -7.95 -4.21
C SER A 139 10.99 -8.06 -2.99
N GLN A 140 11.72 -6.99 -2.68
CA GLN A 140 12.65 -6.91 -1.55
C GLN A 140 12.74 -5.49 -1.02
N ARG A 141 13.09 -5.35 0.26
CA ARG A 141 13.33 -4.07 0.93
C ARG A 141 14.69 -4.08 1.64
N VAL A 142 15.37 -2.93 1.61
CA VAL A 142 16.60 -2.71 2.36
C VAL A 142 16.40 -1.53 3.29
N TYR A 143 16.79 -1.68 4.52
CA TYR A 143 16.69 -0.70 5.59
C TYR A 143 18.07 -0.38 6.16
N SER A 144 18.19 0.78 6.76
CA SER A 144 19.25 1.09 7.73
C SER A 144 18.63 1.35 9.11
N ASP A 145 19.45 1.55 10.13
CA ASP A 145 18.97 1.93 11.47
C ASP A 145 18.24 3.28 11.48
N ALA A 146 18.56 4.17 10.53
CA ALA A 146 17.86 5.43 10.34
C ALA A 146 16.47 5.27 9.71
N SER A 147 16.19 4.13 9.08
CA SER A 147 14.95 3.88 8.32
C SER A 147 13.75 3.71 9.23
N ARG A 148 12.59 4.22 8.77
CA ARG A 148 11.28 3.98 9.38
C ARG A 148 10.24 3.70 8.31
N LEU A 149 9.45 2.64 8.52
CA LEU A 149 8.35 2.27 7.63
C LEU A 149 7.09 1.98 8.43
N ALA A 150 5.97 2.62 8.04
CA ALA A 150 4.65 2.36 8.64
C ALA A 150 3.53 2.79 7.68
N MET A 151 2.34 2.22 7.83
CA MET A 151 1.14 2.71 7.15
C MET A 151 0.72 4.05 7.75
N SER A 152 0.72 4.16 9.06
CA SER A 152 0.43 5.40 9.77
C SER A 152 1.71 5.91 10.44
N GLY A 153 2.16 7.10 10.05
CA GLY A 153 3.32 7.75 10.68
C GLY A 153 3.04 8.10 12.15
N PRO A 154 4.08 8.32 12.97
CA PRO A 154 3.92 8.52 14.42
C PRO A 154 2.95 9.66 14.77
N ALA A 155 3.03 10.77 14.03
CA ALA A 155 2.14 11.93 14.24
C ALA A 155 0.67 11.61 13.94
N VAL A 156 0.39 10.70 13.00
CA VAL A 156 -0.97 10.26 12.68
C VAL A 156 -1.51 9.35 13.78
N ILE A 157 -0.71 8.41 14.27
CA ILE A 157 -1.09 7.52 15.38
C ILE A 157 -1.41 8.37 16.62
N GLN A 158 -0.53 9.28 16.99
CA GLN A 158 -0.77 10.16 18.14
C GLN A 158 -2.00 11.07 17.94
N ALA A 159 -2.20 11.57 16.70
CA ALA A 159 -3.32 12.48 16.43
C ALA A 159 -4.69 11.81 16.55
N LEU A 160 -4.80 10.53 16.21
CA LEU A 160 -6.05 9.78 16.18
C LEU A 160 -6.24 8.89 17.43
N GLY A 161 -5.17 8.30 17.94
CA GLY A 161 -5.21 7.42 19.13
C GLY A 161 -4.78 8.07 20.44
N GLY A 162 -4.20 9.27 20.39
CA GLY A 162 -3.65 9.96 21.56
C GLY A 162 -2.22 9.53 21.92
N SER A 163 -1.60 10.26 22.85
CA SER A 163 -0.23 9.95 23.32
C SER A 163 -0.14 8.63 24.10
N GLY A 164 -1.26 8.12 24.60
CA GLY A 164 -1.32 6.80 25.21
C GLY A 164 -1.16 5.66 24.22
N GLU A 165 -1.52 5.86 22.96
CA GLU A 165 -1.31 4.90 21.87
C GLU A 165 0.15 4.97 21.40
N LEU A 166 0.66 6.17 21.09
CA LEU A 166 2.06 6.42 20.74
C LEU A 166 2.39 7.91 20.96
N ASP A 167 3.42 8.20 21.75
CA ASP A 167 4.02 9.55 21.75
C ASP A 167 4.97 9.67 20.54
N ALA A 168 4.62 10.52 19.59
CA ALA A 168 5.42 10.76 18.39
C ALA A 168 6.79 11.40 18.67
N ASN A 169 6.98 11.98 19.86
CA ASN A 169 8.25 12.57 20.30
C ASN A 169 9.15 11.55 21.03
N ASP A 170 8.62 10.39 21.41
CA ASP A 170 9.42 9.30 21.96
C ASP A 170 10.15 8.57 20.82
N ALA A 171 11.36 9.03 20.51
CA ALA A 171 12.17 8.47 19.45
C ALA A 171 12.49 6.99 19.66
N PHE A 172 12.58 6.51 20.91
CA PHE A 172 12.83 5.12 21.24
C PHE A 172 11.61 4.25 20.90
N ALA A 173 10.42 4.61 21.40
CA ALA A 173 9.18 3.90 21.09
C ALA A 173 8.90 3.87 19.57
N VAL A 174 9.08 5.00 18.87
CA VAL A 174 8.93 5.09 17.41
C VAL A 174 9.91 4.16 16.70
N THR A 175 11.18 4.12 17.11
CA THR A 175 12.20 3.26 16.48
C THR A 175 11.93 1.78 16.77
N LEU A 176 11.50 1.46 18.00
CA LEU A 176 11.13 0.10 18.36
C LEU A 176 9.94 -0.42 17.57
N LEU A 177 8.97 0.47 17.27
CA LEU A 177 7.76 0.11 16.54
C LEU A 177 8.00 -0.01 15.02
N MET A 178 8.65 0.96 14.39
CA MET A 178 8.71 1.09 12.93
C MET A 178 10.11 1.29 12.33
N GLY A 179 11.15 1.15 13.16
CA GLY A 179 12.55 1.26 12.73
C GLY A 179 13.02 0.10 11.88
N GLY A 180 14.10 0.31 11.10
CA GLY A 180 14.65 -0.68 10.17
C GLY A 180 14.94 -2.03 10.82
N ALA A 181 15.60 -2.05 11.99
CA ALA A 181 15.89 -3.29 12.72
C ALA A 181 14.64 -4.03 13.21
N ALA A 182 13.54 -3.34 13.51
CA ALA A 182 12.26 -3.97 13.83
C ALA A 182 11.61 -4.58 12.58
N ARG A 183 11.65 -3.85 11.46
CA ARG A 183 11.02 -4.25 10.19
C ARG A 183 11.70 -5.43 9.52
N THR A 184 13.03 -5.50 9.53
CA THR A 184 13.77 -6.62 8.92
C THR A 184 13.47 -7.97 9.57
N ARG A 185 13.02 -7.99 10.83
CA ARG A 185 12.58 -9.21 11.50
C ARG A 185 11.21 -9.72 11.05
N MET A 186 10.44 -8.88 10.34
CA MET A 186 9.06 -9.19 9.94
C MET A 186 8.97 -9.99 8.64
N SER A 187 9.96 -9.89 7.76
CA SER A 187 9.90 -10.55 6.45
C SER A 187 11.26 -11.07 6.01
N PRO A 188 11.32 -12.29 5.44
CA PRO A 188 12.57 -12.82 4.88
C PRO A 188 13.04 -12.05 3.64
N ALA A 189 12.21 -11.20 3.06
CA ALA A 189 12.56 -10.32 1.94
C ALA A 189 13.21 -9.01 2.40
N ASP A 190 13.42 -8.81 3.69
CA ASP A 190 13.93 -7.57 4.26
C ASP A 190 15.37 -7.72 4.72
N HIS A 191 16.19 -6.72 4.45
CA HIS A 191 17.61 -6.68 4.82
C HIS A 191 17.94 -5.39 5.55
N LEU A 192 18.80 -5.49 6.56
CA LEU A 192 19.39 -4.35 7.26
C LEU A 192 20.82 -4.17 6.80
N CYS A 193 21.22 -2.92 6.56
CA CYS A 193 22.60 -2.54 6.28
C CYS A 193 22.95 -1.24 7.01
N ASP A 194 24.24 -0.87 7.02
CA ASP A 194 24.65 0.43 7.54
C ASP A 194 24.17 1.55 6.60
N ASP A 195 23.94 2.75 7.15
CA ASP A 195 23.42 3.90 6.39
C ASP A 195 24.52 4.59 5.56
N THR A 196 25.24 3.81 4.75
CA THR A 196 26.31 4.29 3.88
C THR A 196 26.00 4.03 2.41
N HIS A 197 26.57 4.84 1.52
CA HIS A 197 26.46 4.61 0.08
C HIS A 197 27.03 3.25 -0.34
N ALA A 198 28.13 2.81 0.30
CA ALA A 198 28.77 1.53 0.00
C ALA A 198 27.86 0.34 0.34
N ASP A 199 27.16 0.40 1.48
CA ASP A 199 26.33 -0.70 1.95
C ASP A 199 25.02 -0.81 1.17
N PHE A 200 24.35 0.31 0.88
CA PHE A 200 23.19 0.28 0.00
C PHE A 200 23.53 -0.16 -1.42
N ARG A 201 24.69 0.25 -1.95
CA ARG A 201 25.18 -0.25 -3.25
C ARG A 201 25.44 -1.75 -3.22
N ARG A 202 26.10 -2.26 -2.17
CA ARG A 202 26.33 -3.69 -1.99
C ARG A 202 25.02 -4.47 -1.92
N ALA A 203 24.04 -3.97 -1.16
CA ALA A 203 22.72 -4.59 -1.08
C ALA A 203 22.00 -4.62 -2.44
N ALA A 204 22.05 -3.52 -3.20
CA ALA A 204 21.46 -3.46 -4.54
C ALA A 204 22.16 -4.42 -5.53
N ARG A 205 23.49 -4.57 -5.45
CA ARG A 205 24.25 -5.52 -6.26
C ARG A 205 23.88 -6.97 -5.93
N ASN A 206 23.84 -7.32 -4.66
CA ASN A 206 23.44 -8.66 -4.25
C ASN A 206 22.02 -8.97 -4.74
N TRP A 207 21.09 -8.03 -4.53
CA TRP A 207 19.71 -8.20 -4.99
C TRP A 207 19.61 -8.43 -6.50
N ILE A 208 20.30 -7.63 -7.34
CA ILE A 208 20.16 -7.75 -8.80
C ILE A 208 20.76 -9.06 -9.33
N VAL A 209 21.75 -9.61 -8.65
CA VAL A 209 22.33 -10.92 -8.99
C VAL A 209 21.35 -12.03 -8.63
N ASP A 210 20.76 -11.97 -7.45
CA ASP A 210 19.91 -13.03 -6.89
C ASP A 210 18.49 -13.02 -7.48
N VAL A 211 18.01 -11.88 -7.98
CA VAL A 211 16.61 -11.71 -8.41
C VAL A 211 16.21 -12.64 -9.57
N ALA A 212 17.16 -13.06 -10.41
CA ALA A 212 16.89 -14.00 -11.50
C ALA A 212 16.58 -15.43 -11.01
N ALA A 213 17.06 -15.77 -9.81
CA ALA A 213 16.82 -17.06 -9.16
C ALA A 213 15.70 -16.97 -8.11
N ALA A 214 15.15 -15.76 -7.87
CA ALA A 214 14.10 -15.58 -6.87
C ALA A 214 12.82 -16.34 -7.26
N PRO A 215 12.18 -17.04 -6.31
CA PRO A 215 10.93 -17.75 -6.59
C PRO A 215 9.84 -16.75 -6.98
N ALA A 216 8.92 -17.21 -7.83
CA ALA A 216 7.73 -16.45 -8.17
C ALA A 216 6.93 -16.11 -6.90
N LEU A 217 6.18 -15.01 -6.96
CA LEU A 217 5.33 -14.57 -5.85
C LEU A 217 4.26 -15.63 -5.56
N ASP A 218 4.32 -16.24 -4.36
CA ASP A 218 3.30 -17.15 -3.85
C ASP A 218 2.45 -16.43 -2.79
N LEU A 219 1.25 -16.00 -3.20
CA LEU A 219 0.31 -15.28 -2.33
C LEU A 219 -0.22 -16.14 -1.18
N ARG A 220 -0.27 -17.48 -1.34
CA ARG A 220 -0.72 -18.37 -0.27
C ARG A 220 0.34 -18.55 0.79
N GLN A 221 1.58 -18.75 0.37
CA GLN A 221 2.70 -18.80 1.29
C GLN A 221 2.82 -17.47 2.06
N GLN A 222 2.65 -16.33 1.35
CA GLN A 222 2.64 -15.01 1.98
C GLN A 222 1.49 -14.88 2.99
N HIS A 223 0.26 -15.30 2.62
CA HIS A 223 -0.90 -15.27 3.50
C HIS A 223 -0.68 -16.10 4.77
N THR A 224 -0.15 -17.31 4.62
CA THR A 224 0.20 -18.19 5.75
C THR A 224 1.23 -17.55 6.68
N ARG A 225 2.27 -16.93 6.13
CA ARG A 225 3.30 -16.23 6.90
C ARG A 225 2.73 -15.05 7.69
N LEU A 226 1.86 -14.26 7.06
CA LEU A 226 1.18 -13.13 7.69
C LEU A 226 0.26 -13.60 8.83
N GLY A 227 -0.49 -14.70 8.65
CA GLY A 227 -1.31 -15.30 9.69
C GLY A 227 -0.49 -15.80 10.89
N LYS A 228 0.67 -16.43 10.66
CA LYS A 228 1.58 -16.81 11.75
C LYS A 228 2.08 -15.61 12.55
N ARG A 229 2.33 -14.48 11.88
CA ARG A 229 2.73 -13.23 12.54
C ARG A 229 1.60 -12.67 13.41
N LEU A 230 0.36 -12.64 12.92
CA LEU A 230 -0.80 -12.24 13.74
C LEU A 230 -0.92 -13.08 15.01
N LEU A 231 -0.87 -14.39 14.86
CA LEU A 231 -0.93 -15.32 16.01
C LEU A 231 0.19 -15.08 17.01
N ALA A 232 1.42 -14.85 16.55
CA ALA A 232 2.57 -14.56 17.42
C ALA A 232 2.40 -13.26 18.22
N HIS A 233 1.53 -12.34 17.75
CA HIS A 233 1.20 -11.08 18.44
C HIS A 233 -0.19 -11.10 19.11
N GLY A 234 -0.76 -12.28 19.34
CA GLY A 234 -2.03 -12.45 20.04
C GLY A 234 -3.26 -11.97 19.24
N MET A 235 -3.17 -11.92 17.92
CA MET A 235 -4.27 -11.62 17.02
C MET A 235 -4.75 -12.90 16.34
N ALA A 236 -5.60 -13.64 17.03
CA ALA A 236 -6.20 -14.86 16.50
C ALA A 236 -7.50 -14.54 15.76
N PRO A 237 -7.77 -15.18 14.60
CA PRO A 237 -9.05 -15.05 13.94
C PRO A 237 -10.16 -15.65 14.79
N SER A 238 -11.33 -15.03 14.74
CA SER A 238 -12.56 -15.51 15.37
C SER A 238 -13.26 -16.52 14.48
N PRO A 239 -14.11 -17.41 15.01
CA PRO A 239 -14.99 -18.20 14.16
C PRO A 239 -16.02 -17.31 13.46
N PRO A 240 -16.47 -17.67 12.24
CA PRO A 240 -17.53 -16.93 11.57
C PRO A 240 -18.84 -17.02 12.37
N THR A 241 -19.55 -15.92 12.39
CA THR A 241 -20.90 -15.81 12.99
C THR A 241 -21.90 -15.42 11.91
N ASN A 242 -23.18 -15.77 12.07
CA ASN A 242 -24.22 -15.27 11.17
C ASN A 242 -24.24 -13.75 11.22
N ALA A 243 -24.39 -13.12 10.07
CA ALA A 243 -24.55 -11.67 10.01
C ALA A 243 -25.82 -11.29 10.78
N ARG A 244 -25.72 -10.18 11.50
CA ARG A 244 -26.85 -9.65 12.27
C ARG A 244 -27.97 -9.19 11.34
N ASP A 245 -29.21 -9.20 11.84
CA ASP A 245 -30.39 -8.69 11.11
C ASP A 245 -30.36 -7.17 10.90
N ASP A 246 -29.36 -6.46 11.45
CA ASP A 246 -29.19 -5.01 11.43
C ASP A 246 -28.23 -4.51 10.33
N LEU A 247 -28.21 -5.16 9.18
CA LEU A 247 -27.46 -4.67 8.02
C LEU A 247 -27.95 -3.29 7.58
N PRO A 248 -27.06 -2.39 7.13
CA PRO A 248 -27.45 -1.12 6.53
C PRO A 248 -28.55 -1.31 5.48
N ALA A 249 -29.61 -0.50 5.54
CA ALA A 249 -30.77 -0.61 4.63
C ALA A 249 -30.35 -0.64 3.15
N VAL A 250 -29.36 0.15 2.81
CA VAL A 250 -28.78 0.18 1.44
C VAL A 250 -28.24 -1.18 1.00
N LEU A 251 -27.64 -1.96 1.90
CA LEU A 251 -27.16 -3.29 1.57
C LEU A 251 -28.29 -4.29 1.37
N GLN A 252 -29.36 -4.16 2.14
CA GLN A 252 -30.56 -5.01 1.97
C GLN A 252 -31.21 -4.81 0.61
N GLU A 253 -31.12 -3.59 0.04
CA GLU A 253 -31.65 -3.27 -1.30
C GLU A 253 -30.76 -3.77 -2.44
N ILE A 254 -29.43 -3.78 -2.24
CA ILE A 254 -28.43 -4.12 -3.27
C ILE A 254 -28.15 -5.63 -3.33
N LEU A 255 -28.20 -6.30 -2.19
CA LEU A 255 -27.89 -7.72 -2.10
C LEU A 255 -28.97 -8.59 -2.73
N PRO A 256 -28.60 -9.67 -3.44
CA PRO A 256 -29.58 -10.60 -3.98
C PRO A 256 -30.42 -11.23 -2.87
N PRO A 257 -31.71 -11.49 -3.11
CA PRO A 257 -32.57 -12.16 -2.14
C PRO A 257 -32.05 -13.58 -1.85
N GLY A 258 -32.16 -14.00 -0.58
CA GLY A 258 -31.77 -15.35 -0.15
C GLY A 258 -30.26 -15.58 -0.05
N ILE A 259 -29.45 -14.53 0.01
CA ILE A 259 -28.03 -14.62 0.30
C ILE A 259 -27.82 -14.94 1.79
N GLU A 260 -26.96 -15.91 2.07
CA GLU A 260 -26.51 -16.19 3.44
C GLU A 260 -25.26 -15.35 3.73
N LEU A 261 -25.34 -14.52 4.75
CA LEU A 261 -24.29 -13.61 5.15
C LEU A 261 -23.69 -14.02 6.49
N HIS A 262 -22.38 -13.92 6.58
CA HIS A 262 -21.59 -14.18 7.78
C HIS A 262 -20.67 -13.00 8.06
N THR A 263 -20.25 -12.87 9.31
CA THR A 263 -19.22 -11.92 9.72
C THR A 263 -18.08 -12.65 10.41
N MET A 264 -16.84 -12.21 10.15
CA MET A 264 -15.63 -12.69 10.81
C MET A 264 -14.61 -11.56 10.84
N ASP A 265 -14.12 -11.23 12.04
CA ASP A 265 -13.08 -10.22 12.24
C ASP A 265 -13.38 -8.86 11.57
N GLY A 266 -14.64 -8.41 11.57
CA GLY A 266 -15.07 -7.16 10.93
C GLY A 266 -15.24 -7.25 9.40
N VAL A 267 -15.18 -8.44 8.82
CA VAL A 267 -15.50 -8.69 7.41
C VAL A 267 -16.87 -9.31 7.29
N LEU A 268 -17.77 -8.66 6.55
CA LEU A 268 -19.01 -9.28 6.06
C LEU A 268 -18.66 -10.11 4.82
N PHE A 269 -19.18 -11.31 4.71
CA PHE A 269 -19.04 -12.13 3.52
C PHE A 269 -20.26 -13.02 3.26
N GLY A 270 -20.50 -13.28 2.00
CA GLY A 270 -21.59 -14.14 1.57
C GLY A 270 -21.48 -14.51 0.12
N ARG A 271 -22.28 -15.48 -0.27
CA ARG A 271 -22.35 -15.96 -1.65
C ARG A 271 -23.81 -16.05 -2.09
N SER A 272 -24.06 -15.66 -3.32
CA SER A 272 -25.35 -15.84 -3.92
C SER A 272 -25.50 -17.31 -4.38
N LYS A 273 -26.65 -17.92 -4.06
CA LYS A 273 -27.02 -19.25 -4.59
C LYS A 273 -27.51 -19.18 -6.04
N SER A 274 -27.93 -17.99 -6.49
CA SER A 274 -28.57 -17.77 -7.79
C SER A 274 -27.63 -17.20 -8.85
N SER A 275 -26.46 -16.67 -8.47
CA SER A 275 -25.47 -16.14 -9.42
C SER A 275 -24.04 -16.37 -8.92
N PRO A 276 -23.05 -16.51 -9.85
CA PRO A 276 -21.64 -16.67 -9.50
C PRO A 276 -21.05 -15.33 -9.03
N ASN A 277 -21.42 -14.88 -7.84
CA ASN A 277 -20.94 -13.63 -7.24
C ASN A 277 -20.65 -13.83 -5.74
N ALA A 278 -19.42 -13.53 -5.35
CA ALA A 278 -19.00 -13.45 -3.96
C ALA A 278 -19.09 -11.99 -3.50
N PHE A 279 -19.67 -11.80 -2.31
CA PHE A 279 -19.88 -10.49 -1.70
C PHE A 279 -19.02 -10.39 -0.44
N PHE A 280 -18.30 -9.27 -0.31
CA PHE A 280 -17.54 -8.93 0.87
C PHE A 280 -17.90 -7.51 1.32
N GLY A 281 -17.71 -7.19 2.60
CA GLY A 281 -17.97 -5.86 3.11
C GLY A 281 -17.05 -5.48 4.27
N LEU A 282 -16.59 -4.24 4.25
CA LEU A 282 -15.99 -3.52 5.36
C LEU A 282 -16.94 -2.35 5.65
N ILE A 283 -17.98 -2.58 6.46
CA ILE A 283 -19.18 -1.74 6.50
C ILE A 283 -19.57 -1.26 7.91
N GLU A 284 -18.74 -1.53 8.91
CA GLU A 284 -19.04 -1.17 10.30
C GLU A 284 -18.70 0.29 10.65
N GLY A 285 -18.21 1.09 9.68
CA GLY A 285 -17.77 2.46 9.93
C GLY A 285 -16.52 2.57 10.84
N ASN A 286 -15.85 1.45 11.13
CA ASN A 286 -14.68 1.37 11.99
C ASN A 286 -13.39 1.38 11.16
N PRO A 287 -12.28 1.94 11.69
CA PRO A 287 -10.96 1.78 11.07
C PRO A 287 -10.55 0.30 10.99
N VAL A 288 -9.95 -0.08 9.87
CA VAL A 288 -9.63 -1.48 9.54
C VAL A 288 -8.19 -1.82 9.90
N GLY A 289 -8.01 -2.85 10.73
CA GLY A 289 -6.70 -3.34 11.19
C GLY A 289 -6.16 -4.53 10.39
N ALA A 290 -4.99 -5.01 10.80
CA ALA A 290 -4.26 -6.07 10.11
C ALA A 290 -5.02 -7.40 10.07
N LEU A 291 -5.72 -7.76 11.15
CA LEU A 291 -6.50 -9.00 11.22
C LEU A 291 -7.65 -8.97 10.21
N THR A 292 -8.45 -7.90 10.18
CA THR A 292 -9.56 -7.73 9.24
C THR A 292 -9.08 -7.78 7.79
N VAL A 293 -7.96 -7.09 7.47
CA VAL A 293 -7.37 -7.11 6.13
C VAL A 293 -6.89 -8.50 5.74
N TRP A 294 -6.28 -9.22 6.67
CA TRP A 294 -5.81 -10.59 6.46
C TRP A 294 -7.00 -11.55 6.23
N THR A 295 -8.07 -11.43 7.04
CA THR A 295 -9.28 -12.24 6.90
C THR A 295 -9.92 -12.03 5.52
N LEU A 296 -10.10 -10.77 5.09
CA LEU A 296 -10.64 -10.46 3.75
C LEU A 296 -9.75 -11.04 2.64
N ALA A 297 -8.43 -10.93 2.75
CA ALA A 297 -7.50 -11.52 1.77
C ALA A 297 -7.62 -13.05 1.70
N GLY A 298 -7.81 -13.72 2.83
CA GLY A 298 -8.02 -15.17 2.90
C GLY A 298 -9.28 -15.64 2.19
N GLU A 299 -10.39 -14.95 2.43
CA GLU A 299 -11.68 -15.22 1.76
C GLU A 299 -11.58 -14.97 0.23
N CYS A 300 -10.89 -13.91 -0.18
CA CYS A 300 -10.63 -13.64 -1.60
C CYS A 300 -9.75 -14.72 -2.25
N LEU A 301 -8.73 -15.23 -1.55
CA LEU A 301 -7.92 -16.37 -2.02
C LEU A 301 -8.77 -17.63 -2.18
N ALA A 302 -9.69 -17.90 -1.26
CA ALA A 302 -10.60 -19.05 -1.34
C ALA A 302 -11.52 -18.99 -2.59
N VAL A 303 -11.98 -17.78 -2.96
CA VAL A 303 -12.75 -17.58 -4.21
C VAL A 303 -11.89 -17.93 -5.43
N GLY A 304 -10.66 -17.44 -5.48
CA GLY A 304 -9.74 -17.68 -6.59
C GLY A 304 -9.49 -19.16 -6.85
N ASP A 305 -9.46 -19.99 -5.79
CA ASP A 305 -9.20 -21.42 -5.92
C ASP A 305 -10.41 -22.24 -6.32
N GLN A 306 -11.52 -21.92 -5.71
CA GLN A 306 -12.69 -22.79 -5.77
C GLN A 306 -13.62 -22.44 -6.92
N ARG A 307 -13.53 -21.22 -7.47
CA ARG A 307 -14.56 -20.68 -8.37
C ARG A 307 -14.00 -19.80 -9.48
N PRO A 308 -13.35 -20.36 -10.50
CA PRO A 308 -12.82 -19.60 -11.62
C PRO A 308 -13.89 -18.71 -12.28
N GLY A 309 -13.59 -17.42 -12.45
CA GLY A 309 -14.47 -16.45 -13.12
C GLY A 309 -15.63 -15.92 -12.28
N GLU A 310 -15.80 -16.34 -11.02
CA GLU A 310 -16.82 -15.75 -10.12
C GLU A 310 -16.56 -14.25 -9.95
N ALA A 311 -17.61 -13.44 -10.05
CA ALA A 311 -17.48 -12.01 -9.78
C ALA A 311 -17.28 -11.76 -8.27
N VAL A 312 -16.50 -10.73 -7.94
CA VAL A 312 -16.23 -10.32 -6.57
C VAL A 312 -16.70 -8.89 -6.38
N THR A 313 -17.67 -8.69 -5.50
CA THR A 313 -18.16 -7.35 -5.13
C THR A 313 -17.74 -7.06 -3.69
N ILE A 314 -17.07 -5.93 -3.50
CA ILE A 314 -16.63 -5.47 -2.18
C ILE A 314 -17.39 -4.19 -1.84
N PHE A 315 -18.07 -4.16 -0.71
CA PHE A 315 -18.72 -2.99 -0.15
C PHE A 315 -17.79 -2.30 0.85
N LEU A 316 -17.72 -0.97 0.77
CA LEU A 316 -16.86 -0.19 1.64
C LEU A 316 -17.63 0.96 2.30
N ASP A 317 -17.64 0.96 3.61
CA ASP A 317 -17.96 2.07 4.49
C ASP A 317 -16.99 2.03 5.67
N CYS A 318 -15.84 2.71 5.50
CA CYS A 318 -14.73 2.61 6.43
C CYS A 318 -13.88 3.88 6.35
N PRO A 319 -13.59 4.54 7.48
CA PRO A 319 -12.78 5.76 7.51
C PRO A 319 -11.30 5.54 7.19
N GLY A 320 -10.89 4.32 6.86
CA GLY A 320 -9.53 3.95 6.47
C GLY A 320 -8.88 2.92 7.40
N GLN A 321 -7.56 2.86 7.35
CA GLN A 321 -6.79 1.93 8.17
C GLN A 321 -6.74 2.36 9.64
N ALA A 322 -6.68 1.38 10.54
CA ALA A 322 -6.52 1.59 11.98
C ALA A 322 -5.14 2.19 12.30
N PRO A 323 -5.08 3.37 12.90
CA PRO A 323 -3.82 4.02 13.27
C PRO A 323 -3.42 3.58 14.68
N THR A 324 -3.26 2.27 14.91
CA THR A 324 -2.96 1.73 16.24
C THR A 324 -1.52 1.22 16.34
N PHE A 325 -0.97 1.26 17.54
CA PHE A 325 0.33 0.67 17.85
C PHE A 325 0.34 -0.83 17.49
N ARG A 326 -0.73 -1.53 17.84
CA ARG A 326 -0.87 -2.98 17.63
C ARG A 326 -0.82 -3.36 16.15
N ASP A 327 -1.52 -2.63 15.30
CA ASP A 327 -1.53 -2.90 13.86
C ASP A 327 -0.20 -2.54 13.20
N GLU A 328 0.43 -1.44 13.61
CA GLU A 328 1.76 -1.09 13.11
C GLU A 328 2.84 -2.05 13.66
N LEU A 329 2.68 -2.60 14.85
CA LEU A 329 3.63 -3.59 15.40
C LEU A 329 3.77 -4.81 14.48
N VAL A 330 2.69 -5.22 13.82
CA VAL A 330 2.72 -6.31 12.84
C VAL A 330 2.98 -5.85 11.40
N MET A 331 3.31 -4.57 11.19
CA MET A 331 3.56 -3.96 9.87
C MET A 331 2.31 -3.98 8.98
N LEU A 332 1.27 -3.23 9.36
CA LEU A 332 -0.03 -3.12 8.66
C LEU A 332 0.12 -2.92 7.16
N SER A 333 1.12 -2.15 6.70
CA SER A 333 1.39 -1.92 5.27
C SER A 333 1.51 -3.21 4.46
N GLU A 334 2.12 -4.26 5.03
CA GLU A 334 2.31 -5.53 4.32
C GLU A 334 0.99 -6.30 4.17
N TYR A 335 0.08 -6.21 5.16
CA TYR A 335 -1.26 -6.80 5.06
C TYR A 335 -2.11 -6.10 4.00
N VAL A 336 -2.08 -4.77 4.01
CA VAL A 336 -2.80 -3.94 3.03
C VAL A 336 -2.30 -4.21 1.61
N SER A 337 -0.99 -4.31 1.42
CA SER A 337 -0.39 -4.65 0.12
C SER A 337 -0.68 -6.09 -0.30
N HIS A 338 -0.72 -7.02 0.66
CA HIS A 338 -1.10 -8.41 0.39
C HIS A 338 -2.54 -8.52 -0.12
N LEU A 339 -3.51 -7.86 0.55
CA LEU A 339 -4.89 -7.81 0.09
C LEU A 339 -5.00 -7.26 -1.33
N ALA A 340 -4.31 -6.15 -1.61
CA ALA A 340 -4.31 -5.55 -2.94
C ALA A 340 -3.73 -6.49 -4.01
N LEU A 341 -2.64 -7.21 -3.70
CA LEU A 341 -2.05 -8.22 -4.59
C LEU A 341 -3.00 -9.40 -4.83
N VAL A 342 -3.70 -9.88 -3.81
CA VAL A 342 -4.70 -10.95 -3.93
C VAL A 342 -5.82 -10.51 -4.88
N LEU A 343 -6.39 -9.33 -4.69
CA LEU A 343 -7.45 -8.79 -5.55
C LEU A 343 -6.96 -8.55 -6.99
N ALA A 344 -5.74 -8.05 -7.17
CA ALA A 344 -5.14 -7.87 -8.49
C ALA A 344 -4.89 -9.22 -9.18
N SER A 345 -4.51 -10.26 -8.43
CA SER A 345 -4.38 -11.62 -8.94
C SER A 345 -5.72 -12.19 -9.38
N LEU A 346 -6.80 -12.00 -8.61
CA LEU A 346 -8.15 -12.38 -9.00
C LEU A 346 -8.54 -11.73 -10.33
N ARG A 347 -8.36 -10.41 -10.46
CA ARG A 347 -8.65 -9.68 -11.70
C ARG A 347 -7.84 -10.23 -12.88
N ARG A 348 -6.55 -10.51 -12.68
CA ARG A 348 -5.66 -11.06 -13.72
C ARG A 348 -6.10 -12.47 -14.16
N ASN A 349 -6.70 -13.23 -13.24
CA ASN A 349 -7.22 -14.56 -13.49
C ASN A 349 -8.68 -14.58 -14.01
N GLY A 350 -9.20 -13.41 -14.42
CA GLY A 350 -10.50 -13.31 -15.09
C GLY A 350 -11.69 -13.06 -14.16
N HIS A 351 -11.48 -12.87 -12.84
CA HIS A 351 -12.54 -12.46 -11.93
C HIS A 351 -12.85 -10.96 -12.10
N ARG A 352 -14.14 -10.61 -12.15
CA ARG A 352 -14.57 -9.21 -12.18
C ARG A 352 -14.66 -8.66 -10.76
N VAL A 353 -13.61 -7.97 -10.32
CA VAL A 353 -13.57 -7.31 -9.01
C VAL A 353 -14.23 -5.93 -9.12
N THR A 354 -15.27 -5.68 -8.32
CA THR A 354 -15.98 -4.40 -8.22
C THR A 354 -15.90 -3.89 -6.80
N LEU A 355 -15.51 -2.64 -6.63
CA LEU A 355 -15.60 -1.92 -5.36
C LEU A 355 -16.81 -1.01 -5.37
N GLN A 356 -17.65 -1.08 -4.36
CA GLN A 356 -18.84 -0.26 -4.19
C GLN A 356 -18.75 0.53 -2.89
N LEU A 357 -18.71 1.85 -3.00
CA LEU A 357 -18.61 2.76 -1.86
C LEU A 357 -20.00 3.09 -1.35
N LEU A 358 -20.26 2.76 -0.09
CA LEU A 358 -21.54 2.98 0.57
C LEU A 358 -21.54 4.22 1.46
N GLY A 359 -20.40 4.54 2.06
CA GLY A 359 -20.19 5.62 3.00
C GLY A 359 -18.76 6.14 2.94
N ASP A 360 -18.10 6.24 4.10
CA ASP A 360 -16.72 6.71 4.19
C ASP A 360 -15.75 5.76 3.50
N ALA A 361 -14.78 6.34 2.78
CA ALA A 361 -13.68 5.60 2.16
C ALA A 361 -12.40 6.45 2.18
N ALA A 362 -11.36 5.99 2.86
CA ALA A 362 -10.14 6.80 2.97
C ALA A 362 -8.84 5.99 2.97
N GLY A 363 -7.76 6.69 2.66
CA GLY A 363 -6.38 6.25 2.87
C GLY A 363 -5.98 4.97 2.14
N GLY A 364 -5.11 4.21 2.79
CA GLY A 364 -4.53 3.00 2.20
C GLY A 364 -5.53 1.88 1.96
N ILE A 365 -6.57 1.75 2.79
CA ILE A 365 -7.63 0.73 2.61
C ILE A 365 -8.40 1.00 1.34
N TYR A 366 -8.85 2.26 1.12
CA TYR A 366 -9.50 2.62 -0.12
C TYR A 366 -8.60 2.28 -1.33
N VAL A 367 -7.34 2.70 -1.31
CA VAL A 367 -6.40 2.43 -2.42
C VAL A 367 -6.19 0.94 -2.65
N ALA A 368 -6.04 0.14 -1.58
CA ALA A 368 -5.82 -1.30 -1.68
C ALA A 368 -6.99 -2.05 -2.34
N LEU A 369 -8.22 -1.54 -2.16
CA LEU A 369 -9.42 -2.10 -2.76
C LEU A 369 -9.70 -1.51 -4.16
N ALA A 370 -9.48 -0.19 -4.33
CA ALA A 370 -9.82 0.53 -5.56
C ALA A 370 -8.81 0.32 -6.70
N ALA A 371 -7.51 0.20 -6.40
CA ALA A 371 -6.49 0.01 -7.43
C ALA A 371 -6.65 -1.31 -8.20
N PRO A 372 -6.86 -2.47 -7.57
CA PRO A 372 -7.08 -3.72 -8.28
C PRO A 372 -8.47 -3.85 -8.89
N ALA A 373 -9.47 -3.08 -8.45
CA ALA A 373 -10.84 -3.20 -8.91
C ALA A 373 -10.99 -2.87 -10.42
N ALA A 374 -11.79 -3.65 -11.13
CA ALA A 374 -12.17 -3.36 -12.51
C ALA A 374 -13.07 -2.12 -12.61
N ARG A 375 -13.90 -1.91 -11.59
CA ARG A 375 -14.75 -0.72 -11.44
C ARG A 375 -14.87 -0.30 -9.98
N VAL A 376 -14.90 1.00 -9.76
CA VAL A 376 -15.23 1.64 -8.48
C VAL A 376 -16.52 2.41 -8.67
N LEU A 377 -17.55 2.02 -7.93
CA LEU A 377 -18.87 2.60 -7.95
C LEU A 377 -19.10 3.36 -6.64
N ALA A 378 -19.78 4.48 -6.66
CA ALA A 378 -20.14 5.21 -5.46
C ALA A 378 -21.65 5.47 -5.41
N LEU A 379 -22.23 5.25 -4.23
CA LEU A 379 -23.61 5.64 -3.91
C LEU A 379 -23.68 7.14 -3.61
N PRO A 380 -24.87 7.75 -3.75
CA PRO A 380 -25.12 9.08 -3.22
C PRO A 380 -24.80 9.12 -1.71
N GLY A 381 -23.99 10.08 -1.31
CA GLY A 381 -23.53 10.20 0.08
C GLY A 381 -22.22 9.50 0.42
N ALA A 382 -21.63 8.73 -0.52
CA ALA A 382 -20.28 8.22 -0.34
C ALA A 382 -19.27 9.38 -0.19
N ASN A 383 -18.33 9.23 0.75
CA ASN A 383 -17.38 10.27 1.11
C ASN A 383 -15.94 9.74 0.98
N VAL A 384 -15.30 10.09 -0.14
CA VAL A 384 -13.92 9.64 -0.42
C VAL A 384 -12.93 10.69 0.03
N GLN A 385 -11.92 10.28 0.80
CA GLN A 385 -10.91 11.17 1.35
C GLN A 385 -9.50 10.56 1.33
N ILE A 386 -8.50 11.44 1.28
CA ILE A 386 -7.09 11.01 1.34
C ILE A 386 -6.70 10.47 2.72
N LEU A 387 -7.23 11.12 3.76
CA LEU A 387 -7.16 10.74 5.17
C LEU A 387 -8.45 11.19 5.87
N PRO A 388 -8.81 10.62 7.03
CA PRO A 388 -9.91 11.10 7.83
C PRO A 388 -9.78 12.59 8.15
N PRO A 389 -10.88 13.38 8.22
CA PRO A 389 -10.85 14.84 8.42
C PRO A 389 -10.06 15.27 9.66
N ALA A 390 -10.16 14.50 10.75
CA ALA A 390 -9.41 14.75 11.98
C ALA A 390 -7.89 14.67 11.77
N ALA A 391 -7.43 13.69 10.98
CA ALA A 391 -6.02 13.55 10.62
C ALA A 391 -5.55 14.68 9.69
N ILE A 392 -6.35 15.05 8.68
CA ILE A 392 -6.04 16.17 7.77
C ILE A 392 -5.94 17.47 8.55
N ALA A 393 -6.90 17.77 9.42
CA ALA A 393 -6.92 18.98 10.23
C ALA A 393 -5.67 19.09 11.12
N ARG A 394 -5.19 17.96 11.65
CA ARG A 394 -3.98 17.93 12.49
C ARG A 394 -2.70 18.10 11.70
N VAL A 395 -2.57 17.41 10.57
CA VAL A 395 -1.35 17.40 9.74
C VAL A 395 -1.20 18.71 8.97
N LEU A 396 -2.26 19.18 8.30
CA LEU A 396 -2.23 20.40 7.49
C LEU A 396 -2.57 21.66 8.27
N ARG A 397 -3.08 21.55 9.50
CA ARG A 397 -3.64 22.67 10.29
C ARG A 397 -4.73 23.43 9.52
N ARG A 398 -5.46 22.75 8.64
CA ARG A 398 -6.56 23.25 7.81
C ARG A 398 -7.76 22.34 7.94
N ARG A 399 -8.97 22.90 7.72
CA ARG A 399 -10.18 22.09 7.56
C ARG A 399 -10.21 21.49 6.16
N SER A 400 -10.64 20.24 6.03
CA SER A 400 -10.96 19.63 4.74
C SER A 400 -12.10 20.40 4.09
N ALA A 401 -12.00 20.71 2.80
CA ALA A 401 -13.12 21.23 2.02
C ALA A 401 -14.13 20.10 1.79
N SER A 402 -15.43 20.42 1.83
CA SER A 402 -16.47 19.55 1.33
C SER A 402 -16.25 19.36 -0.18
N THR A 403 -16.26 18.12 -0.65
CA THR A 403 -16.00 17.79 -2.05
C THR A 403 -17.31 17.30 -2.68
N ASP A 404 -17.66 17.82 -3.86
CA ASP A 404 -18.80 17.35 -4.63
C ASP A 404 -18.51 15.95 -5.19
N VAL A 405 -19.55 15.13 -5.33
CA VAL A 405 -19.43 13.75 -5.83
C VAL A 405 -18.94 13.74 -7.29
N GLU A 406 -19.21 14.75 -8.09
CA GLU A 406 -18.65 14.90 -9.44
C GLU A 406 -17.14 15.09 -9.45
N ASP A 407 -16.58 15.66 -8.39
CA ASP A 407 -15.14 15.81 -8.24
C ASP A 407 -14.42 14.46 -8.08
N TYR A 408 -15.11 13.45 -7.55
CA TYR A 408 -14.55 12.09 -7.42
C TYR A 408 -14.27 11.45 -8.78
N MET A 409 -15.17 11.60 -9.75
CA MET A 409 -14.97 11.09 -11.11
C MET A 409 -13.86 11.86 -11.81
N ARG A 410 -13.87 13.19 -11.68
CA ARG A 410 -12.83 14.05 -12.29
C ARG A 410 -11.43 13.76 -11.74
N ALA A 411 -11.35 13.47 -10.46
CA ALA A 411 -10.11 13.08 -9.78
C ALA A 411 -9.67 11.62 -10.07
N GLY A 412 -10.53 10.79 -10.66
CA GLY A 412 -10.23 9.38 -10.94
C GLY A 412 -10.30 8.47 -9.71
N VAL A 413 -10.96 8.91 -8.62
CA VAL A 413 -11.19 8.07 -7.44
C VAL A 413 -12.43 7.19 -7.57
N VAL A 414 -13.42 7.58 -8.37
CA VAL A 414 -14.62 6.81 -8.67
C VAL A 414 -14.78 6.73 -10.18
N ASP A 415 -15.26 5.59 -10.68
CA ASP A 415 -15.48 5.38 -12.12
C ASP A 415 -16.93 5.72 -12.53
N THR A 416 -17.89 5.50 -11.61
CA THR A 416 -19.33 5.73 -11.87
C THR A 416 -20.07 5.99 -10.56
N LEU A 417 -21.05 6.89 -10.62
CA LEU A 417 -22.07 7.09 -9.60
C LEU A 417 -23.27 6.18 -9.89
N ILE A 418 -23.87 5.59 -8.86
CA ILE A 418 -25.03 4.69 -8.97
C ILE A 418 -26.11 5.05 -7.97
#